data_352dfedbf6205b8d609da8ec904a461f
#
_entry.id   352dfedbf6205b8d609da8ec904a461f
#
_cell.length_a   1.000
_cell.length_b   1.000
_cell.length_c   1.000
_cell.angle_alpha   90.00
_cell.angle_beta   90.00
_cell.angle_gamma   90.00
#
_symmetry.space_group_name_H-M   'P 1'
#
loop_
_entity.id
_entity.type
_entity.pdbx_description
1 polymer ?
#
loop_
_entity_poly.entity_id
_entity_poly.type
_entity_poly.pdbx_seq_one_letter_code
_entity_poly.pdbx_strand_id
1 'polypeptide(L)'
;VLAAGTSSRMGSNKLLADIGGKPMVRHTVAALQRASIDQIVVVTGRDSDHVIAALQGLPVICVHNPEFAHGLSTSLRRGLEVVPEDSDAVLVCLGDMPLVDEAVASRLIAAFSPAEHRSICVPVHQGMRGNPVLWAARHFAEMAAATGDVGARRLFETNSSAIVEVPLDDAVLFDVDVEADLDRLARLRPPR
;
A
#
# COMPACT_ATOMS: atom_id res chain seq x y z
N VAL A 1 -1.88 1.47 -4.59
CA VAL A 1 -0.98 0.35 -4.24
C VAL A 1 0.38 0.57 -4.87
N LEU A 2 1.44 0.62 -4.06
CA LEU A 2 2.81 0.75 -4.53
C LEU A 2 3.38 -0.64 -4.84
N ALA A 3 3.56 -0.94 -6.11
CA ALA A 3 3.98 -2.23 -6.66
C ALA A 3 5.21 -2.09 -7.58
N ALA A 4 6.06 -1.08 -7.33
CA ALA A 4 7.20 -0.74 -8.18
C ALA A 4 8.56 -1.17 -7.60
N GLY A 5 8.58 -1.94 -6.51
CA GLY A 5 9.81 -2.36 -5.82
C GLY A 5 10.73 -3.24 -6.68
N THR A 6 12.03 -3.13 -6.46
CA THR A 6 13.06 -3.87 -7.22
C THR A 6 13.22 -5.33 -6.83
N SER A 7 12.68 -5.75 -5.68
CA SER A 7 12.79 -7.12 -5.13
C SER A 7 14.24 -7.66 -5.13
N SER A 8 15.21 -6.80 -4.82
CA SER A 8 16.64 -7.09 -5.00
C SER A 8 17.15 -8.27 -4.15
N ARG A 9 16.47 -8.58 -3.04
CA ARG A 9 16.87 -9.65 -2.10
C ARG A 9 16.38 -11.03 -2.50
N MET A 10 15.30 -11.14 -3.30
CA MET A 10 14.66 -12.41 -3.67
C MET A 10 15.10 -12.94 -5.05
N GLY A 11 15.94 -12.21 -5.80
CA GLY A 11 16.37 -12.61 -7.15
C GLY A 11 15.26 -12.57 -8.21
N SER A 12 13.99 -12.73 -7.82
CA SER A 12 12.80 -12.59 -8.65
C SER A 12 11.86 -11.54 -8.08
N ASN A 13 10.85 -11.12 -8.86
CA ASN A 13 9.88 -10.13 -8.38
C ASN A 13 8.93 -10.78 -7.36
N LYS A 14 9.08 -10.41 -6.08
CA LYS A 14 8.28 -10.94 -4.97
C LYS A 14 6.78 -10.76 -5.15
N LEU A 15 6.34 -9.70 -5.84
CA LEU A 15 4.92 -9.42 -6.10
C LEU A 15 4.26 -10.48 -6.97
N LEU A 16 5.05 -11.23 -7.74
CA LEU A 16 4.62 -12.31 -8.61
C LEU A 16 4.73 -13.69 -7.96
N ALA A 17 5.26 -13.78 -6.73
CA ALA A 17 5.34 -15.03 -5.98
C ALA A 17 3.95 -15.65 -5.83
N ASP A 18 3.86 -16.96 -6.08
CA ASP A 18 2.59 -17.70 -5.96
C ASP A 18 2.21 -17.88 -4.50
N ILE A 19 1.00 -17.47 -4.17
CA ILE A 19 0.39 -17.68 -2.85
C ILE A 19 -0.95 -18.38 -3.08
N GLY A 20 -0.96 -19.70 -2.95
CA GLY A 20 -2.18 -20.48 -3.12
C GLY A 20 -2.80 -20.37 -4.52
N GLY A 21 -1.97 -20.40 -5.57
CA GLY A 21 -2.39 -20.35 -6.97
C GLY A 21 -2.62 -18.96 -7.53
N LYS A 22 -2.23 -17.91 -6.80
CA LYS A 22 -2.37 -16.51 -7.26
C LYS A 22 -1.14 -15.69 -6.91
N PRO A 23 -0.72 -14.74 -7.78
CA PRO A 23 0.37 -13.81 -7.47
C PRO A 23 0.09 -12.98 -6.22
N MET A 24 1.12 -12.73 -5.40
CA MET A 24 1.02 -11.99 -4.14
C MET A 24 0.31 -10.64 -4.28
N VAL A 25 0.69 -9.82 -5.26
CA VAL A 25 0.08 -8.51 -5.51
C VAL A 25 -1.44 -8.59 -5.72
N ARG A 26 -1.92 -9.69 -6.31
CA ARG A 26 -3.35 -9.91 -6.52
C ARG A 26 -4.12 -10.10 -5.22
N HIS A 27 -3.51 -10.70 -4.18
CA HIS A 27 -4.13 -10.84 -2.86
C HIS A 27 -4.39 -9.48 -2.22
N THR A 28 -3.37 -8.61 -2.21
CA THR A 28 -3.46 -7.26 -1.66
C THR A 28 -4.53 -6.44 -2.39
N VAL A 29 -4.48 -6.42 -3.73
CA VAL A 29 -5.43 -5.63 -4.54
C VAL A 29 -6.87 -6.16 -4.39
N ALA A 30 -7.07 -7.47 -4.45
CA ALA A 30 -8.40 -8.07 -4.30
C ALA A 30 -9.01 -7.87 -2.89
N ALA A 31 -8.17 -7.73 -1.85
CA ALA A 31 -8.63 -7.38 -0.53
C ALA A 31 -9.16 -5.95 -0.47
N LEU A 32 -8.44 -5.00 -1.06
CA LEU A 32 -8.84 -3.59 -1.11
C LEU A 32 -10.12 -3.35 -1.92
N GLN A 33 -10.39 -4.16 -2.94
CA GLN A 33 -11.62 -4.06 -3.75
C GLN A 33 -12.92 -4.31 -2.97
N ARG A 34 -12.84 -5.00 -1.84
CA ARG A 34 -14.00 -5.27 -0.98
C ARG A 34 -14.28 -4.15 0.02
N ALA A 35 -13.30 -3.27 0.24
CA ALA A 35 -13.48 -2.08 1.07
C ALA A 35 -14.21 -0.97 0.28
N SER A 36 -14.73 0.03 0.99
CA SER A 36 -15.39 1.21 0.39
C SER A 36 -14.34 2.15 -0.22
N ILE A 37 -13.76 1.74 -1.35
CA ILE A 37 -12.73 2.46 -2.11
C ILE A 37 -13.25 2.61 -3.55
N ASP A 38 -13.37 3.84 -4.02
CA ASP A 38 -13.94 4.15 -5.34
C ASP A 38 -13.01 3.75 -6.48
N GLN A 39 -11.70 3.91 -6.30
CA GLN A 39 -10.71 3.64 -7.32
C GLN A 39 -9.44 3.04 -6.73
N ILE A 40 -8.88 2.04 -7.39
CA ILE A 40 -7.59 1.46 -7.05
C ILE A 40 -6.58 1.78 -8.15
N VAL A 41 -5.53 2.51 -7.80
CA VAL A 41 -4.37 2.78 -8.65
C VAL A 41 -3.24 1.86 -8.21
N VAL A 42 -2.65 1.13 -9.15
CA VAL A 42 -1.48 0.28 -8.91
C VAL A 42 -0.28 0.87 -9.65
N VAL A 43 0.71 1.33 -8.90
CA VAL A 43 1.94 1.88 -9.47
C VAL A 43 2.93 0.76 -9.66
N THR A 44 3.28 0.49 -10.93
CA THR A 44 4.23 -0.56 -11.33
C THR A 44 5.61 0.03 -11.64
N GLY A 45 6.64 -0.78 -11.55
CA GLY A 45 8.02 -0.40 -11.89
C GLY A 45 8.72 -1.52 -12.62
N ARG A 46 9.66 -2.20 -11.95
CA ARG A 46 10.30 -3.39 -12.50
C ARG A 46 9.24 -4.45 -12.81
N ASP A 47 9.41 -5.12 -13.94
CA ASP A 47 8.52 -6.19 -14.42
C ASP A 47 7.04 -5.75 -14.59
N SER A 48 6.83 -4.50 -14.96
CA SER A 48 5.50 -3.87 -15.10
C SER A 48 4.50 -4.75 -15.84
N ASP A 49 4.87 -5.30 -17.00
CA ASP A 49 3.97 -6.11 -17.83
C ASP A 49 3.50 -7.38 -17.10
N HIS A 50 4.38 -8.03 -16.34
CA HIS A 50 4.04 -9.20 -15.56
C HIS A 50 3.12 -8.86 -14.39
N VAL A 51 3.37 -7.73 -13.71
CA VAL A 51 2.50 -7.25 -12.62
C VAL A 51 1.11 -6.88 -13.17
N ILE A 52 1.04 -6.21 -14.32
CA ILE A 52 -0.23 -5.88 -14.99
C ILE A 52 -0.97 -7.16 -15.38
N ALA A 53 -0.27 -8.14 -15.97
CA ALA A 53 -0.87 -9.44 -16.31
C ALA A 53 -1.42 -10.18 -15.08
N ALA A 54 -0.71 -10.13 -13.94
CA ALA A 54 -1.14 -10.71 -12.67
C ALA A 54 -2.45 -10.08 -12.14
N LEU A 55 -2.74 -8.83 -12.51
CA LEU A 55 -3.93 -8.08 -12.09
C LEU A 55 -5.06 -8.15 -13.12
N GLN A 56 -4.89 -8.85 -14.24
CA GLN A 56 -5.89 -8.92 -15.30
C GLN A 56 -7.25 -9.37 -14.76
N GLY A 57 -8.31 -8.68 -15.18
CA GLY A 57 -9.69 -8.93 -14.73
C GLY A 57 -10.07 -8.26 -13.42
N LEU A 58 -9.17 -7.54 -12.75
CA LEU A 58 -9.49 -6.67 -11.62
C LEU A 58 -9.72 -5.23 -12.12
N PRO A 59 -10.73 -4.50 -11.60
CA PRO A 59 -10.99 -3.11 -11.96
C PRO A 59 -9.96 -2.17 -11.29
N VAL A 60 -8.78 -2.09 -11.88
CA VAL A 60 -7.68 -1.27 -11.39
C VAL A 60 -7.07 -0.42 -12.50
N ILE A 61 -6.52 0.73 -12.15
CA ILE A 61 -5.71 1.55 -13.05
C ILE A 61 -4.25 1.25 -12.78
N CYS A 62 -3.54 0.69 -13.75
CA CYS A 62 -2.10 0.47 -13.64
C CYS A 62 -1.35 1.66 -14.24
N VAL A 63 -0.37 2.18 -13.50
CA VAL A 63 0.47 3.31 -13.91
C VAL A 63 1.92 2.91 -13.76
N HIS A 64 2.68 3.01 -14.85
CA HIS A 64 4.11 2.72 -14.83
C HIS A 64 4.91 3.90 -14.28
N ASN A 65 5.81 3.62 -13.34
CA ASN A 65 6.81 4.56 -12.85
C ASN A 65 8.18 4.21 -13.44
N PRO A 66 8.71 4.96 -14.42
CA PRO A 66 10.04 4.70 -14.99
C PRO A 66 11.18 5.02 -14.00
N GLU A 67 10.92 5.85 -12.99
CA GLU A 67 11.88 6.27 -11.97
C GLU A 67 11.89 5.38 -10.72
N PHE A 68 11.30 4.19 -10.78
CA PHE A 68 11.12 3.30 -9.62
C PHE A 68 12.42 3.01 -8.84
N ALA A 69 13.58 3.05 -9.51
CA ALA A 69 14.88 2.82 -8.89
C ALA A 69 15.36 3.99 -7.99
N HIS A 70 14.72 5.17 -8.08
CA HIS A 70 15.09 6.36 -7.31
C HIS A 70 14.33 6.48 -5.96
N GLY A 71 13.68 5.39 -5.53
CA GLY A 71 13.04 5.29 -4.22
C GLY A 71 11.52 5.36 -4.25
N LEU A 72 10.93 5.01 -3.10
CA LEU A 72 9.49 4.86 -2.92
C LEU A 72 8.71 6.15 -3.21
N SER A 73 9.31 7.32 -2.95
CA SER A 73 8.70 8.64 -3.19
C SER A 73 8.34 8.88 -4.65
N THR A 74 9.12 8.36 -5.62
CA THR A 74 8.81 8.49 -7.04
C THR A 74 7.55 7.73 -7.41
N SER A 75 7.36 6.55 -6.83
CA SER A 75 6.14 5.74 -7.02
C SER A 75 4.93 6.38 -6.36
N LEU A 76 5.10 6.96 -5.16
CA LEU A 76 4.04 7.69 -4.50
C LEU A 76 3.57 8.89 -5.34
N ARG A 77 4.51 9.70 -5.82
CA ARG A 77 4.23 10.84 -6.72
C ARG A 77 3.48 10.38 -7.96
N ARG A 78 3.99 9.34 -8.62
CA ARG A 78 3.38 8.80 -9.83
C ARG A 78 1.94 8.31 -9.61
N GLY A 79 1.67 7.72 -8.45
CA GLY A 79 0.32 7.32 -8.07
C GLY A 79 -0.60 8.51 -7.84
N LEU A 80 -0.11 9.56 -7.16
CA LEU A 80 -0.89 10.77 -6.86
C LEU A 80 -1.28 11.56 -8.12
N GLU A 81 -0.46 11.52 -9.18
CA GLU A 81 -0.75 12.20 -10.47
C GLU A 81 -2.04 11.73 -11.15
N VAL A 82 -2.52 10.53 -10.81
CA VAL A 82 -3.71 9.93 -11.43
C VAL A 82 -4.88 9.75 -10.45
N VAL A 83 -4.72 10.23 -9.21
CA VAL A 83 -5.82 10.31 -8.25
C VAL A 83 -6.77 11.43 -8.70
N PRO A 84 -8.10 11.20 -8.75
CA PRO A 84 -9.06 12.24 -9.10
C PRO A 84 -8.94 13.47 -8.18
N GLU A 85 -9.10 14.67 -8.75
CA GLU A 85 -8.94 15.94 -8.02
C GLU A 85 -9.99 16.12 -6.90
N ASP A 86 -11.14 15.48 -7.03
CA ASP A 86 -12.25 15.49 -6.07
C ASP A 86 -12.14 14.40 -5.00
N SER A 87 -11.03 13.66 -4.97
CA SER A 87 -10.82 12.64 -3.94
C SER A 87 -10.62 13.25 -2.56
N ASP A 88 -11.35 12.74 -1.56
CA ASP A 88 -11.20 13.17 -0.16
C ASP A 88 -9.89 12.69 0.47
N ALA A 89 -9.43 11.50 0.09
CA ALA A 89 -8.28 10.84 0.68
C ALA A 89 -7.65 9.80 -0.25
N VAL A 90 -6.44 9.36 0.09
CA VAL A 90 -5.77 8.22 -0.52
C VAL A 90 -5.29 7.23 0.55
N LEU A 91 -5.59 5.95 0.36
CA LEU A 91 -5.03 4.85 1.15
C LEU A 91 -3.76 4.33 0.46
N VAL A 92 -2.60 4.64 1.01
CA VAL A 92 -1.31 4.19 0.48
C VAL A 92 -1.00 2.80 1.03
N CYS A 93 -1.07 1.80 0.17
CA CYS A 93 -0.81 0.40 0.49
C CYS A 93 0.41 -0.12 -0.27
N LEU A 94 1.18 -1.02 0.34
CA LEU A 94 2.29 -1.71 -0.31
C LEU A 94 1.80 -3.02 -0.96
N GLY A 95 2.28 -3.32 -2.15
CA GLY A 95 1.85 -4.50 -2.92
C GLY A 95 2.30 -5.84 -2.34
N ASP A 96 3.27 -5.82 -1.42
CA ASP A 96 3.89 -6.97 -0.75
C ASP A 96 3.33 -7.26 0.65
N MET A 97 2.14 -6.72 0.96
CA MET A 97 1.43 -6.95 2.23
C MET A 97 0.19 -7.83 2.04
N PRO A 98 0.35 -9.13 1.78
CA PRO A 98 -0.77 -10.01 1.43
C PRO A 98 -1.72 -10.32 2.58
N LEU A 99 -1.36 -9.98 3.84
CA LEU A 99 -2.22 -10.13 5.01
C LEU A 99 -3.16 -8.95 5.23
N VAL A 100 -2.89 -7.80 4.59
CA VAL A 100 -3.83 -6.67 4.61
C VAL A 100 -5.13 -7.07 3.93
N ASP A 101 -6.23 -6.95 4.65
CA ASP A 101 -7.56 -7.34 4.21
C ASP A 101 -8.53 -6.16 4.16
N GLU A 102 -9.78 -6.45 3.81
CA GLU A 102 -10.88 -5.49 3.78
C GLU A 102 -11.09 -4.82 5.15
N ALA A 103 -10.95 -5.57 6.25
CA ALA A 103 -11.21 -5.06 7.59
C ALA A 103 -10.18 -4.00 7.99
N VAL A 104 -8.90 -4.19 7.63
CA VAL A 104 -7.84 -3.20 7.82
C VAL A 104 -8.20 -1.89 7.12
N ALA A 105 -8.53 -1.94 5.82
CA ALA A 105 -8.89 -0.75 5.05
C ALA A 105 -10.14 -0.06 5.63
N SER A 106 -11.19 -0.82 5.91
CA SER A 106 -12.46 -0.31 6.43
C SER A 106 -12.30 0.38 7.80
N ARG A 107 -11.45 -0.15 8.69
CA ARG A 107 -11.19 0.47 9.99
C ARG A 107 -10.42 1.78 9.87
N LEU A 108 -9.48 1.88 8.93
CA LEU A 108 -8.77 3.13 8.66
C LEU A 108 -9.71 4.19 8.07
N ILE A 109 -10.58 3.79 7.12
CA ILE A 109 -11.59 4.67 6.54
C ILE A 109 -12.58 5.15 7.62
N ALA A 110 -13.04 4.26 8.49
CA ALA A 110 -13.96 4.63 9.58
C ALA A 110 -13.33 5.58 10.62
N ALA A 111 -12.00 5.55 10.78
CA ALA A 111 -11.28 6.47 11.68
C ALA A 111 -11.05 7.84 11.07
N PHE A 112 -11.22 8.00 9.75
CA PHE A 112 -10.96 9.23 9.01
C PHE A 112 -12.02 10.28 9.31
N SER A 113 -11.59 11.45 9.82
CA SER A 113 -12.46 12.61 10.08
C SER A 113 -11.61 13.89 10.07
N PRO A 114 -11.33 14.45 8.87
CA PRO A 114 -10.44 15.61 8.76
C PRO A 114 -10.95 16.86 9.47
N ALA A 115 -12.27 17.00 9.65
CA ALA A 115 -12.88 18.05 10.44
C ALA A 115 -12.54 17.97 11.94
N GLU A 116 -12.24 16.77 12.44
CA GLU A 116 -11.84 16.48 13.83
C GLU A 116 -10.33 16.29 13.95
N HIS A 117 -9.53 16.85 13.05
CA HIS A 117 -8.08 16.69 12.99
C HIS A 117 -7.58 15.25 12.76
N ARG A 118 -8.43 14.32 12.35
CA ARG A 118 -8.08 12.94 11.99
C ARG A 118 -7.92 12.80 10.47
N SER A 119 -6.86 13.39 9.93
CA SER A 119 -6.63 13.43 8.49
C SER A 119 -5.49 12.54 8.01
N ILE A 120 -4.79 11.89 8.95
CA ILE A 120 -3.80 10.85 8.68
C ILE A 120 -4.15 9.69 9.61
N CYS A 121 -4.64 8.57 9.04
CA CYS A 121 -4.96 7.38 9.83
C CYS A 121 -3.84 6.34 9.65
N VAL A 122 -3.16 6.01 10.75
CA VAL A 122 -2.00 5.12 10.78
C VAL A 122 -2.35 3.86 11.57
N PRO A 123 -2.25 2.66 10.97
CA PRO A 123 -2.46 1.44 11.72
C PRO A 123 -1.32 1.21 12.70
N VAL A 124 -1.65 0.72 13.89
CA VAL A 124 -0.67 0.44 14.95
C VAL A 124 -0.91 -0.94 15.52
N HIS A 125 0.15 -1.74 15.63
CA HIS A 125 0.17 -2.98 16.39
C HIS A 125 1.26 -2.95 17.44
N GLN A 126 0.90 -3.15 18.73
CA GLN A 126 1.82 -3.14 19.88
C GLN A 126 2.75 -1.89 19.91
N GLY A 127 2.20 -0.71 19.60
CA GLY A 127 2.94 0.55 19.57
C GLY A 127 3.79 0.79 18.31
N MET A 128 3.82 -0.15 17.37
CA MET A 128 4.53 0.00 16.09
C MET A 128 3.57 0.43 14.99
N ARG A 129 3.92 1.50 14.27
CA ARG A 129 3.17 2.00 13.12
C ARG A 129 3.42 1.15 11.88
N GLY A 130 2.35 0.74 11.21
CA GLY A 130 2.38 -0.11 10.01
C GLY A 130 1.84 0.55 8.76
N ASN A 131 1.43 -0.27 7.81
CA ASN A 131 0.74 0.09 6.58
C ASN A 131 -0.56 -0.74 6.45
N PRO A 132 -1.52 -0.32 5.61
CA PRO A 132 -1.55 0.90 4.79
C PRO A 132 -1.81 2.17 5.61
N VAL A 133 -1.52 3.35 5.06
CA VAL A 133 -1.78 4.64 5.71
C VAL A 133 -2.77 5.44 4.87
N LEU A 134 -3.82 5.98 5.52
CA LEU A 134 -4.80 6.83 4.88
C LEU A 134 -4.43 8.30 5.07
N TRP A 135 -4.42 9.07 3.98
CA TRP A 135 -4.04 10.48 3.94
C TRP A 135 -5.14 11.32 3.31
N ALA A 136 -5.57 12.39 3.98
CA ALA A 136 -6.49 13.35 3.39
C ALA A 136 -5.87 14.09 2.19
N ALA A 137 -6.69 14.55 1.26
CA ALA A 137 -6.28 15.26 0.04
C ALA A 137 -5.40 16.51 0.32
N ARG A 138 -5.62 17.19 1.44
CA ARG A 138 -4.80 18.34 1.85
C ARG A 138 -3.30 18.04 2.01
N HIS A 139 -2.92 16.75 2.15
CA HIS A 139 -1.52 16.31 2.26
C HIS A 139 -0.91 15.89 0.91
N PHE A 140 -1.68 15.83 -0.18
CA PHE A 140 -1.19 15.32 -1.47
C PHE A 140 -0.01 16.10 -2.02
N ALA A 141 -0.04 17.43 -1.92
CA ALA A 141 1.06 18.29 -2.39
C ALA A 141 2.36 18.02 -1.61
N GLU A 142 2.25 17.87 -0.28
CA GLU A 142 3.38 17.56 0.60
C GLU A 142 3.91 16.13 0.34
N MET A 143 3.02 15.16 0.15
CA MET A 143 3.37 13.79 -0.21
C MET A 143 4.08 13.72 -1.56
N ALA A 144 3.61 14.47 -2.56
CA ALA A 144 4.22 14.53 -3.90
C ALA A 144 5.62 15.20 -3.87
N ALA A 145 5.86 16.11 -2.94
CA ALA A 145 7.16 16.76 -2.74
C ALA A 145 8.17 15.89 -1.94
N ALA A 146 7.71 14.80 -1.32
CA ALA A 146 8.58 13.90 -0.56
C ALA A 146 9.66 13.26 -1.45
N THR A 147 10.83 12.98 -0.88
CA THR A 147 11.98 12.41 -1.58
C THR A 147 12.55 11.18 -0.85
N GLY A 148 13.21 10.28 -1.58
CA GLY A 148 13.92 9.12 -1.04
C GLY A 148 13.02 7.91 -0.75
N ASP A 149 13.57 6.92 -0.03
CA ASP A 149 12.94 5.61 0.19
C ASP A 149 11.88 5.61 1.31
N VAL A 150 11.86 6.64 2.15
CA VAL A 150 10.94 6.69 3.31
C VAL A 150 9.52 7.09 2.90
N GLY A 151 9.36 7.57 1.65
CA GLY A 151 8.05 8.01 1.15
C GLY A 151 7.43 9.09 2.04
N ALA A 152 6.13 8.98 2.28
CA ALA A 152 5.39 9.95 3.10
C ALA A 152 5.62 9.82 4.63
N ARG A 153 6.35 8.81 5.11
CA ARG A 153 6.54 8.61 6.57
C ARG A 153 7.22 9.78 7.29
N ARG A 154 8.10 10.53 6.58
CA ARG A 154 8.73 11.73 7.14
C ARG A 154 7.71 12.82 7.49
N LEU A 155 6.55 12.80 6.84
CA LEU A 155 5.49 13.77 7.09
C LEU A 155 4.78 13.55 8.43
N PHE A 156 4.99 12.42 9.09
CA PHE A 156 4.42 12.17 10.41
C PHE A 156 4.95 13.12 11.48
N GLU A 157 6.21 13.54 11.37
CA GLU A 157 6.82 14.46 12.34
C GLU A 157 6.20 15.85 12.25
N THR A 158 6.02 16.36 11.01
CA THR A 158 5.46 17.68 10.74
C THR A 158 3.94 17.75 10.93
N ASN A 159 3.25 16.60 10.84
CA ASN A 159 1.79 16.50 10.89
C ASN A 159 1.28 15.73 12.12
N SER A 160 2.04 15.67 13.21
CA SER A 160 1.75 14.82 14.37
C SER A 160 0.36 15.07 14.99
N SER A 161 -0.13 16.31 15.00
CA SER A 161 -1.45 16.67 15.51
C SER A 161 -2.63 16.22 14.61
N ALA A 162 -2.33 15.82 13.38
CA ALA A 162 -3.32 15.35 12.40
C ALA A 162 -3.41 13.82 12.33
N ILE A 163 -2.56 13.12 13.08
CA ILE A 163 -2.47 11.66 13.08
C ILE A 163 -3.46 11.08 14.09
N VAL A 164 -4.23 10.08 13.64
CA VAL A 164 -4.92 9.14 14.50
C VAL A 164 -4.32 7.75 14.35
N GLU A 165 -3.92 7.15 15.45
CA GLU A 165 -3.45 5.78 15.51
C GLU A 165 -4.63 4.83 15.64
N VAL A 166 -4.71 3.86 14.74
CA VAL A 166 -5.80 2.87 14.68
C VAL A 166 -5.24 1.51 15.12
N PRO A 167 -5.60 1.01 16.33
CA PRO A 167 -5.13 -0.30 16.78
C PRO A 167 -5.66 -1.42 15.90
N LEU A 168 -4.74 -2.21 15.35
CA LEU A 168 -4.99 -3.33 14.45
C LEU A 168 -4.12 -4.54 14.84
N ASP A 169 -4.31 -5.67 14.16
CA ASP A 169 -3.49 -6.86 14.33
C ASP A 169 -2.11 -6.74 13.65
N ASP A 170 -1.31 -7.80 13.71
CA ASP A 170 0.05 -7.82 13.18
C ASP A 170 0.13 -7.83 11.64
N ALA A 171 -0.99 -8.04 10.94
CA ALA A 171 -1.06 -7.97 9.48
C ALA A 171 -0.54 -6.64 8.91
N VAL A 172 -0.69 -5.56 9.66
CA VAL A 172 -0.26 -4.21 9.26
C VAL A 172 1.26 -3.99 9.34
N LEU A 173 1.98 -4.92 9.97
CA LEU A 173 3.44 -4.92 10.08
C LEU A 173 4.10 -5.98 9.19
N PHE A 174 3.29 -6.85 8.55
CA PHE A 174 3.80 -7.98 7.78
C PHE A 174 3.94 -7.61 6.30
N ASP A 175 5.16 -7.44 5.86
CA ASP A 175 5.56 -7.40 4.45
C ASP A 175 6.43 -8.62 4.11
N VAL A 176 6.42 -9.02 2.86
CA VAL A 176 7.23 -10.13 2.36
C VAL A 176 8.51 -9.57 1.76
N ASP A 177 9.64 -9.77 2.43
CA ASP A 177 10.95 -9.26 2.00
C ASP A 177 11.92 -10.35 1.55
N VAL A 178 11.79 -11.55 2.11
CA VAL A 178 12.65 -12.71 1.85
C VAL A 178 11.82 -13.99 1.68
N GLU A 179 12.42 -15.05 1.12
CA GLU A 179 11.71 -16.34 0.92
C GLU A 179 11.15 -16.93 2.22
N ALA A 180 11.84 -16.73 3.35
CA ALA A 180 11.34 -17.20 4.65
C ALA A 180 10.00 -16.56 5.05
N ASP A 181 9.68 -15.35 4.56
CA ASP A 181 8.40 -14.70 4.79
C ASP A 181 7.28 -15.38 4.01
N LEU A 182 7.57 -15.92 2.82
CA LEU A 182 6.60 -16.74 2.06
C LEU A 182 6.25 -18.03 2.82
N ASP A 183 7.23 -18.69 3.43
CA ASP A 183 6.99 -19.87 4.27
C ASP A 183 6.16 -19.54 5.51
N ARG A 184 6.42 -18.36 6.12
CA ARG A 184 5.63 -17.85 7.25
C ARG A 184 4.20 -17.56 6.82
N LEU A 185 4.02 -16.91 5.68
CA LEU A 185 2.71 -16.60 5.11
C LEU A 185 1.90 -17.87 4.81
N ALA A 186 2.52 -18.90 4.25
CA ALA A 186 1.86 -20.19 3.97
C ALA A 186 1.33 -20.86 5.25
N ARG A 187 2.01 -20.68 6.39
CA ARG A 187 1.54 -21.16 7.70
C ARG A 187 0.38 -20.35 8.27
N LEU A 188 0.35 -19.04 8.00
CA LEU A 188 -0.72 -18.13 8.46
C LEU A 188 -1.99 -18.25 7.61
N ARG A 189 -1.83 -18.59 6.33
CA ARG A 189 -2.92 -18.82 5.36
C ARG A 189 -2.76 -20.21 4.73
N PRO A 190 -3.13 -21.30 5.42
CA PRO A 190 -3.08 -22.62 4.79
C PRO A 190 -3.99 -22.64 3.54
N PRO A 191 -3.61 -23.35 2.47
CA PRO A 191 -4.42 -23.50 1.27
C PRO A 191 -5.80 -24.04 1.66
N ARG A 192 -6.85 -23.41 1.15
CA ARG A 192 -8.23 -23.91 1.26
C ARG A 192 -8.47 -25.00 0.24
#